data_cdeb8a2a659367a75c07171c8169a918
#
_entry.id   cdeb8a2a659367a75c07171c8169a918
#
_cell.length_a   1.000
_cell.length_b   1.000
_cell.length_c   1.000
_cell.angle_alpha   90.00
_cell.angle_beta   90.00
_cell.angle_gamma   90.00
#
_symmetry.space_group_name_H-M   'P 1'
#
loop_
_entity.id
_entity.type
_entity.pdbx_description
1 polymer ?
#
loop_
_entity_poly.entity_id
_entity_poly.type
_entity_poly.pdbx_seq_one_letter_code
_entity_poly.pdbx_strand_id
1 'polypeptide(L)'
;MPQIKISHEVPRCLLTASPEFNDYDYCLPHLLDQDEEYKQYFIDARDKGRYVIMDNSLHELGKAYDYDRLLHWVGELKPNEFIVPDVWMNCAQTAAQAKYWRQYKYPKKTKITAVIQGEDKNQAYLCASLLANLGYDKLCVSYGATWYNDFFPHFNKDMGKALGRVRFVQGLLNLGQFKDTKFHLLGCSIPQEFGWYDNHPQIDSIDTSNPVMSGLDGIEYKENGLCFKPEANMNNYFDVKFEDANYGSILYNVNKFRKINGFSPISE
;
A
#
# COMPACT_ATOMS: atom_id res chain seq x y z
N MET A 1 5.00 -9.00 19.90
CA MET A 1 3.80 -8.65 19.13
C MET A 1 4.12 -8.90 17.67
N PRO A 2 3.18 -9.34 16.81
CA PRO A 2 3.46 -9.44 15.40
C PRO A 2 3.80 -8.04 14.87
N GLN A 3 4.92 -7.93 14.18
CA GLN A 3 5.38 -6.67 13.61
C GLN A 3 4.61 -6.38 12.33
N ILE A 4 4.26 -5.11 12.10
CA ILE A 4 3.70 -4.64 10.81
C ILE A 4 4.73 -4.89 9.71
N LYS A 5 4.31 -5.55 8.64
CA LYS A 5 5.16 -5.81 7.47
C LYS A 5 5.19 -4.60 6.55
N ILE A 6 6.34 -4.29 6.01
CA ILE A 6 6.59 -3.09 5.21
C ILE A 6 7.10 -3.48 3.83
N SER A 7 6.56 -2.84 2.80
CA SER A 7 7.11 -2.85 1.46
C SER A 7 7.27 -1.43 0.92
N HIS A 8 8.37 -1.19 0.23
CA HIS A 8 8.63 0.04 -0.50
C HIS A 8 8.70 -0.28 -1.98
N GLU A 9 7.90 0.43 -2.77
CA GLU A 9 8.03 0.38 -4.22
C GLU A 9 9.35 1.01 -4.64
N VAL A 10 10.01 0.40 -5.60
CA VAL A 10 11.35 0.78 -6.05
C VAL A 10 11.41 0.93 -7.58
N PRO A 11 12.33 1.74 -8.12
CA PRO A 11 12.62 1.74 -9.55
C PRO A 11 13.20 0.39 -10.00
N ARG A 12 13.12 0.10 -11.31
CA ARG A 12 13.58 -1.16 -11.90
C ARG A 12 15.00 -1.53 -11.47
N CYS A 13 15.91 -0.57 -11.48
CA CYS A 13 17.31 -0.79 -11.13
C CYS A 13 17.56 -1.27 -9.68
N LEU A 14 16.57 -1.14 -8.80
CA LEU A 14 16.65 -1.54 -7.38
C LEU A 14 15.79 -2.77 -7.05
N LEU A 15 15.10 -3.38 -8.01
CA LEU A 15 14.25 -4.55 -7.76
C LEU A 15 15.02 -5.67 -7.05
N THR A 16 16.24 -6.00 -7.50
CA THR A 16 17.05 -7.07 -6.92
C THR A 16 17.60 -6.74 -5.54
N ALA A 17 17.73 -5.45 -5.20
CA ALA A 17 18.18 -4.99 -3.88
C ALA A 17 17.02 -4.83 -2.90
N SER A 18 15.78 -4.66 -3.37
CA SER A 18 14.62 -4.38 -2.52
C SER A 18 14.35 -5.43 -1.43
N PRO A 19 14.66 -6.74 -1.60
CA PRO A 19 14.51 -7.72 -0.53
C PRO A 19 15.36 -7.45 0.72
N GLU A 20 16.41 -6.64 0.62
CA GLU A 20 17.26 -6.28 1.76
C GLU A 20 16.54 -5.39 2.77
N PHE A 21 15.51 -4.64 2.32
CA PHE A 21 14.79 -3.70 3.16
C PHE A 21 13.26 -3.85 3.13
N ASN A 22 12.71 -4.71 2.26
CA ASN A 22 11.30 -5.03 2.16
C ASN A 22 10.95 -6.35 2.84
N ASP A 23 9.97 -6.34 3.74
CA ASP A 23 9.48 -7.54 4.42
C ASP A 23 8.64 -8.43 3.48
N TYR A 24 8.07 -7.87 2.43
CA TYR A 24 7.31 -8.54 1.37
C TYR A 24 7.41 -7.73 0.06
N ASP A 25 6.98 -8.32 -1.06
CA ASP A 25 7.02 -7.66 -2.37
C ASP A 25 5.62 -7.16 -2.75
N TYR A 26 5.51 -5.88 -3.13
CA TYR A 26 4.28 -5.25 -3.60
C TYR A 26 4.31 -5.14 -5.12
N CYS A 27 3.35 -5.77 -5.79
CA CYS A 27 3.33 -5.96 -7.24
C CYS A 27 2.26 -5.11 -7.91
N LEU A 28 2.65 -4.30 -8.88
CA LEU A 28 1.75 -3.53 -9.75
C LEU A 28 1.49 -4.31 -11.04
N PRO A 29 0.28 -4.87 -11.25
CA PRO A 29 0.01 -5.81 -12.35
C PRO A 29 0.19 -5.22 -13.74
N HIS A 30 -0.02 -3.92 -13.96
CA HIS A 30 0.21 -3.29 -15.26
C HIS A 30 1.69 -3.35 -15.68
N LEU A 31 2.63 -3.31 -14.73
CA LEU A 31 4.07 -3.43 -15.01
C LEU A 31 4.47 -4.85 -15.40
N LEU A 32 3.73 -5.87 -14.98
CA LEU A 32 3.98 -7.25 -15.42
C LEU A 32 3.77 -7.43 -16.95
N ASP A 33 2.91 -6.61 -17.55
CA ASP A 33 2.68 -6.61 -18.99
C ASP A 33 3.63 -5.68 -19.76
N GLN A 34 4.13 -4.66 -19.10
CA GLN A 34 4.91 -3.60 -19.75
C GLN A 34 6.42 -3.81 -19.66
N ASP A 35 6.88 -4.57 -18.66
CA ASP A 35 8.30 -4.70 -18.34
C ASP A 35 8.69 -6.15 -18.04
N GLU A 36 9.57 -6.70 -18.88
CA GLU A 36 10.03 -8.09 -18.78
C GLU A 36 10.90 -8.34 -17.54
N GLU A 37 11.74 -7.36 -17.15
CA GLU A 37 12.61 -7.47 -15.98
C GLU A 37 11.78 -7.44 -14.69
N TYR A 38 10.77 -6.56 -14.62
CA TYR A 38 9.81 -6.51 -13.52
C TYR A 38 9.04 -7.82 -13.40
N LYS A 39 8.51 -8.32 -14.51
CA LYS A 39 7.79 -9.60 -14.56
C LYS A 39 8.67 -10.74 -14.06
N GLN A 40 9.89 -10.86 -14.56
CA GLN A 40 10.82 -11.92 -14.17
C GLN A 40 11.16 -11.83 -12.67
N TYR A 41 11.37 -10.62 -12.14
CA TYR A 41 11.61 -10.42 -10.71
C TYR A 41 10.48 -11.02 -9.86
N PHE A 42 9.21 -10.74 -10.19
CA PHE A 42 8.08 -11.25 -9.39
C PHE A 42 7.85 -12.76 -9.55
N ILE A 43 8.15 -13.32 -10.72
CA ILE A 43 8.15 -14.77 -10.91
C ILE A 43 9.22 -15.41 -10.01
N ASP A 44 10.44 -14.88 -10.01
CA ASP A 44 11.53 -15.36 -9.18
C ASP A 44 11.25 -15.18 -7.69
N ALA A 45 10.66 -14.07 -7.27
CA ALA A 45 10.25 -13.81 -5.90
C ALA A 45 9.24 -14.86 -5.41
N ARG A 46 8.21 -15.14 -6.21
CA ARG A 46 7.26 -16.23 -5.95
C ARG A 46 7.95 -17.57 -5.80
N ASP A 47 8.83 -17.92 -6.73
CA ASP A 47 9.51 -19.22 -6.75
C ASP A 47 10.47 -19.39 -5.58
N LYS A 48 11.05 -18.31 -5.09
CA LYS A 48 11.84 -18.24 -3.84
C LYS A 48 10.97 -18.24 -2.57
N GLY A 49 9.64 -18.24 -2.71
CA GLY A 49 8.69 -18.26 -1.60
C GLY A 49 8.54 -16.93 -0.85
N ARG A 50 8.93 -15.81 -1.46
CA ARG A 50 8.66 -14.49 -0.89
C ARG A 50 7.16 -14.22 -0.86
N TYR A 51 6.74 -13.44 0.14
CA TYR A 51 5.34 -13.02 0.23
C TYR A 51 5.08 -11.92 -0.77
N VAL A 52 4.07 -12.09 -1.62
CA VAL A 52 3.71 -11.13 -2.67
C VAL A 52 2.28 -10.65 -2.43
N ILE A 53 2.08 -9.34 -2.39
CA ILE A 53 0.78 -8.68 -2.49
C ILE A 53 0.67 -8.09 -3.88
N MET A 54 -0.35 -8.47 -4.65
CA MET A 54 -0.63 -7.90 -5.97
C MET A 54 -1.75 -6.87 -5.87
N ASP A 55 -1.46 -5.67 -6.32
CA ASP A 55 -2.41 -4.53 -6.39
C ASP A 55 -3.36 -4.66 -7.59
N ASN A 56 -4.26 -3.71 -7.76
CA ASN A 56 -5.12 -3.56 -8.92
C ASN A 56 -4.72 -2.37 -9.83
N SER A 57 -3.66 -1.64 -9.48
CA SER A 57 -3.10 -0.47 -10.20
C SER A 57 -4.05 0.73 -10.36
N LEU A 58 -5.05 0.86 -9.51
CA LEU A 58 -6.00 1.98 -9.58
C LEU A 58 -5.31 3.33 -9.45
N HIS A 59 -4.35 3.43 -8.54
CA HIS A 59 -3.69 4.72 -8.23
C HIS A 59 -2.88 5.22 -9.43
N GLU A 60 -2.12 4.35 -10.07
CA GLU A 60 -1.23 4.66 -11.20
C GLU A 60 -2.00 4.95 -12.48
N LEU A 61 -3.09 4.23 -12.72
CA LEU A 61 -3.85 4.29 -13.97
C LEU A 61 -5.12 5.16 -13.89
N GLY A 62 -5.51 5.61 -12.69
CA GLY A 62 -6.78 6.30 -12.44
C GLY A 62 -8.02 5.40 -12.51
N LYS A 63 -7.84 4.14 -12.82
CA LYS A 63 -8.85 3.06 -12.82
C LYS A 63 -8.17 1.72 -12.58
N ALA A 64 -8.89 0.74 -12.04
CA ALA A 64 -8.36 -0.61 -11.94
C ALA A 64 -7.89 -1.14 -13.29
N TYR A 65 -6.81 -1.93 -13.28
CA TYR A 65 -6.27 -2.52 -14.50
C TYR A 65 -7.28 -3.47 -15.15
N ASP A 66 -7.02 -3.86 -16.40
CA ASP A 66 -7.89 -4.75 -17.18
C ASP A 66 -8.19 -6.06 -16.42
N TYR A 67 -9.47 -6.42 -16.33
CA TYR A 67 -9.93 -7.54 -15.49
C TYR A 67 -9.43 -8.90 -15.96
N ASP A 68 -9.36 -9.13 -17.27
CA ASP A 68 -8.86 -10.39 -17.82
C ASP A 68 -7.35 -10.51 -17.56
N ARG A 69 -6.62 -9.38 -17.65
CA ARG A 69 -5.19 -9.33 -17.31
C ARG A 69 -4.96 -9.53 -15.80
N LEU A 70 -5.79 -8.94 -14.94
CA LEU A 70 -5.73 -9.19 -13.49
C LEU A 70 -5.92 -10.68 -13.17
N LEU A 71 -6.95 -11.31 -13.72
CA LEU A 71 -7.21 -12.74 -13.53
C LEU A 71 -6.08 -13.62 -14.08
N HIS A 72 -5.54 -13.27 -15.24
CA HIS A 72 -4.37 -13.94 -15.80
C HIS A 72 -3.18 -13.88 -14.83
N TRP A 73 -2.83 -12.70 -14.35
CA TRP A 73 -1.68 -12.54 -13.45
C TRP A 73 -1.89 -13.16 -12.07
N VAL A 74 -3.11 -13.13 -11.54
CA VAL A 74 -3.42 -13.87 -10.30
C VAL A 74 -3.20 -15.38 -10.51
N GLY A 75 -3.58 -15.91 -11.67
CA GLY A 75 -3.38 -17.32 -12.01
C GLY A 75 -1.91 -17.71 -12.20
N GLU A 76 -1.14 -16.87 -12.90
CA GLU A 76 0.27 -17.10 -13.20
C GLU A 76 1.18 -16.82 -12.00
N LEU A 77 1.06 -15.63 -11.38
CA LEU A 77 1.90 -15.23 -10.26
C LEU A 77 1.53 -15.95 -8.96
N LYS A 78 0.25 -16.30 -8.78
CA LYS A 78 -0.26 -16.91 -7.53
C LYS A 78 0.14 -16.12 -6.29
N PRO A 79 -0.13 -14.81 -6.23
CA PRO A 79 0.29 -13.97 -5.12
C PRO A 79 -0.32 -14.48 -3.81
N ASN A 80 0.30 -14.14 -2.68
CA ASN A 80 -0.25 -14.47 -1.36
C ASN A 80 -1.52 -13.67 -1.07
N GLU A 81 -1.56 -12.41 -1.55
CA GLU A 81 -2.74 -11.56 -1.49
C GLU A 81 -2.97 -10.87 -2.83
N PHE A 82 -4.24 -10.66 -3.15
CA PHE A 82 -4.67 -9.87 -4.29
C PHE A 82 -5.68 -8.82 -3.84
N ILE A 83 -5.40 -7.55 -4.14
CA ILE A 83 -6.30 -6.43 -3.89
C ILE A 83 -7.28 -6.35 -5.05
N VAL A 84 -8.54 -6.69 -4.79
CA VAL A 84 -9.56 -6.69 -5.84
C VAL A 84 -9.86 -5.26 -6.33
N PRO A 85 -10.26 -5.09 -7.60
CA PRO A 85 -10.64 -3.80 -8.15
C PRO A 85 -11.65 -3.04 -7.30
N ASP A 86 -11.39 -1.76 -7.12
CA ASP A 86 -12.25 -0.80 -6.44
C ASP A 86 -12.52 0.42 -7.33
N VAL A 87 -13.38 1.30 -6.89
CA VAL A 87 -13.73 2.53 -7.60
C VAL A 87 -13.48 3.72 -6.68
N TRP A 88 -12.58 4.59 -7.13
CA TRP A 88 -12.13 5.76 -6.38
C TRP A 88 -13.30 6.56 -5.79
N MET A 89 -13.26 6.80 -4.49
CA MET A 89 -14.25 7.55 -3.70
C MET A 89 -15.71 7.09 -3.86
N ASN A 90 -15.97 5.87 -4.34
CA ASN A 90 -17.32 5.37 -4.58
C ASN A 90 -17.61 4.07 -3.81
N CYS A 91 -18.28 4.21 -2.66
CA CYS A 91 -18.65 3.10 -1.80
C CYS A 91 -19.52 2.05 -2.52
N ALA A 92 -20.58 2.48 -3.21
CA ALA A 92 -21.54 1.56 -3.83
C ALA A 92 -20.92 0.72 -4.95
N GLN A 93 -20.17 1.37 -5.84
CA GLN A 93 -19.50 0.68 -6.95
C GLN A 93 -18.38 -0.23 -6.42
N THR A 94 -17.61 0.20 -5.42
CA THR A 94 -16.59 -0.64 -4.78
C THR A 94 -17.19 -1.88 -4.14
N ALA A 95 -18.30 -1.76 -3.41
CA ALA A 95 -18.99 -2.91 -2.84
C ALA A 95 -19.52 -3.86 -3.92
N ALA A 96 -20.02 -3.34 -5.04
CA ALA A 96 -20.47 -4.14 -6.18
C ALA A 96 -19.28 -4.89 -6.82
N GLN A 97 -18.14 -4.22 -7.02
CA GLN A 97 -16.90 -4.85 -7.50
C GLN A 97 -16.43 -5.95 -6.54
N ALA A 98 -16.34 -5.65 -5.27
CA ALA A 98 -15.93 -6.62 -4.25
C ALA A 98 -16.84 -7.87 -4.26
N LYS A 99 -18.16 -7.70 -4.39
CA LYS A 99 -19.10 -8.80 -4.52
C LYS A 99 -18.88 -9.62 -5.79
N TYR A 100 -18.60 -8.96 -6.93
CA TYR A 100 -18.31 -9.60 -8.20
C TYR A 100 -17.03 -10.45 -8.11
N TRP A 101 -15.94 -9.89 -7.60
CA TRP A 101 -14.64 -10.56 -7.49
C TRP A 101 -14.65 -11.75 -6.53
N ARG A 102 -15.52 -11.79 -5.53
CA ARG A 102 -15.69 -12.98 -4.68
C ARG A 102 -16.25 -14.21 -5.37
N GLN A 103 -16.78 -14.08 -6.57
CA GLN A 103 -17.35 -15.21 -7.34
C GLN A 103 -16.27 -16.04 -8.04
N TYR A 104 -15.06 -15.51 -8.20
CA TYR A 104 -13.96 -16.23 -8.85
C TYR A 104 -13.31 -17.26 -7.93
N LYS A 105 -12.75 -18.30 -8.55
CA LYS A 105 -11.89 -19.27 -7.86
C LYS A 105 -10.45 -18.82 -7.98
N TYR A 106 -9.85 -18.56 -6.87
CA TYR A 106 -8.45 -18.15 -6.76
C TYR A 106 -7.53 -19.34 -6.49
N PRO A 107 -6.21 -19.25 -6.80
CA PRO A 107 -5.25 -20.23 -6.34
C PRO A 107 -5.38 -20.46 -4.84
N LYS A 108 -5.25 -21.72 -4.38
CA LYS A 108 -5.60 -22.14 -2.99
C LYS A 108 -5.00 -21.28 -1.86
N LYS A 109 -3.83 -20.69 -2.10
CA LYS A 109 -3.14 -19.86 -1.09
C LYS A 109 -3.34 -18.36 -1.26
N THR A 110 -3.95 -17.91 -2.37
CA THR A 110 -4.20 -16.51 -2.63
C THR A 110 -5.41 -16.03 -1.82
N LYS A 111 -5.18 -15.04 -0.96
CA LYS A 111 -6.25 -14.33 -0.25
C LYS A 111 -6.67 -13.11 -1.04
N ILE A 112 -7.94 -12.75 -0.98
CA ILE A 112 -8.45 -11.51 -1.59
C ILE A 112 -8.67 -10.45 -0.51
N THR A 113 -8.28 -9.22 -0.82
CA THR A 113 -8.47 -8.05 0.02
C THR A 113 -9.23 -6.98 -0.75
N ALA A 114 -9.91 -6.08 -0.09
CA ALA A 114 -10.70 -5.02 -0.73
C ALA A 114 -10.38 -3.66 -0.13
N VAL A 115 -10.43 -2.60 -0.97
CA VAL A 115 -10.13 -1.23 -0.56
C VAL A 115 -11.41 -0.54 -0.06
N ILE A 116 -11.31 0.14 1.08
CA ILE A 116 -12.39 0.97 1.60
C ILE A 116 -12.44 2.27 0.80
N GLN A 117 -13.60 2.57 0.21
CA GLN A 117 -13.83 3.78 -0.58
C GLN A 117 -15.09 4.52 -0.11
N GLY A 118 -15.10 5.85 -0.30
CA GLY A 118 -16.24 6.71 0.01
C GLY A 118 -15.92 8.18 -0.21
N GLU A 119 -16.92 8.98 -0.55
CA GLU A 119 -16.79 10.42 -0.74
C GLU A 119 -16.62 11.20 0.57
N ASP A 120 -17.02 10.57 1.66
CA ASP A 120 -16.88 11.08 3.03
C ASP A 120 -16.64 9.94 4.03
N LYS A 121 -16.43 10.29 5.29
CA LYS A 121 -16.20 9.32 6.37
C LYS A 121 -17.35 8.33 6.56
N ASN A 122 -18.62 8.78 6.41
CA ASN A 122 -19.78 7.95 6.67
C ASN A 122 -19.93 6.88 5.58
N GLN A 123 -19.72 7.27 4.31
CA GLN A 123 -19.67 6.34 3.19
C GLN A 123 -18.49 5.36 3.34
N ALA A 124 -17.32 5.82 3.80
CA ALA A 124 -16.17 4.95 4.06
C ALA A 124 -16.45 3.93 5.19
N TYR A 125 -17.10 4.32 6.29
CA TYR A 125 -17.53 3.39 7.33
C TYR A 125 -18.57 2.39 6.80
N LEU A 126 -19.52 2.85 5.98
CA LEU A 126 -20.49 1.98 5.33
C LEU A 126 -19.80 0.98 4.40
N CYS A 127 -18.87 1.46 3.57
CA CYS A 127 -18.10 0.60 2.68
C CYS A 127 -17.34 -0.49 3.46
N ALA A 128 -16.62 -0.12 4.52
CA ALA A 128 -15.93 -1.07 5.37
C ALA A 128 -16.88 -2.15 5.92
N SER A 129 -18.08 -1.75 6.37
CA SER A 129 -19.11 -2.68 6.88
C SER A 129 -19.61 -3.62 5.78
N LEU A 130 -19.87 -3.10 4.58
CA LEU A 130 -20.30 -3.91 3.44
C LEU A 130 -19.24 -4.93 3.03
N LEU A 131 -17.96 -4.51 2.97
CA LEU A 131 -16.86 -5.40 2.63
C LEU A 131 -16.65 -6.50 3.66
N ALA A 132 -16.70 -6.17 4.96
CA ALA A 132 -16.63 -7.16 6.03
C ALA A 132 -17.80 -8.15 5.97
N ASN A 133 -19.03 -7.68 5.71
CA ASN A 133 -20.20 -8.54 5.53
C ASN A 133 -20.12 -9.44 4.29
N LEU A 134 -19.37 -9.02 3.26
CA LEU A 134 -19.03 -9.88 2.13
C LEU A 134 -17.96 -10.93 2.48
N GLY A 135 -17.41 -10.91 3.69
CA GLY A 135 -16.43 -11.88 4.19
C GLY A 135 -14.99 -11.59 3.76
N TYR A 136 -14.62 -10.31 3.60
CA TYR A 136 -13.22 -9.91 3.47
C TYR A 136 -12.60 -9.82 4.86
N ASP A 137 -11.60 -10.67 5.12
CA ASP A 137 -10.91 -10.73 6.42
C ASP A 137 -9.84 -9.64 6.57
N LYS A 138 -9.44 -9.03 5.44
CA LYS A 138 -8.47 -7.92 5.39
C LYS A 138 -9.00 -6.82 4.48
N LEU A 139 -8.91 -5.58 4.97
CA LEU A 139 -9.35 -4.38 4.26
C LEU A 139 -8.17 -3.42 4.08
N CYS A 140 -8.13 -2.76 2.92
CA CYS A 140 -7.11 -1.76 2.61
C CYS A 140 -7.66 -0.35 2.86
N VAL A 141 -6.84 0.53 3.41
CA VAL A 141 -7.15 1.96 3.64
C VAL A 141 -6.16 2.83 2.89
N SER A 142 -6.62 3.46 1.79
CA SER A 142 -5.78 4.36 0.99
C SER A 142 -5.50 5.68 1.74
N TYR A 143 -4.31 6.25 1.52
CA TYR A 143 -3.99 7.60 2.00
C TYR A 143 -4.68 8.70 1.17
N GLY A 144 -5.19 8.35 -0.01
CA GLY A 144 -5.58 9.31 -1.05
C GLY A 144 -6.91 10.03 -0.82
N ALA A 145 -7.80 9.57 0.10
CA ALA A 145 -9.12 10.16 0.27
C ALA A 145 -9.04 11.68 0.59
N THR A 146 -9.82 12.47 -0.15
CA THR A 146 -9.77 13.94 -0.05
C THR A 146 -10.41 14.47 1.24
N TRP A 147 -11.42 13.74 1.77
CA TRP A 147 -12.16 14.13 2.96
C TRP A 147 -11.37 13.97 4.28
N TYR A 148 -10.19 13.38 4.28
CA TYR A 148 -9.36 13.31 5.50
C TYR A 148 -9.03 14.69 6.06
N ASN A 149 -8.76 15.68 5.21
CA ASN A 149 -8.52 17.06 5.64
C ASN A 149 -9.76 17.73 6.24
N ASP A 150 -10.96 17.35 5.81
CA ASP A 150 -12.21 17.84 6.39
C ASP A 150 -12.47 17.17 7.75
N PHE A 151 -12.10 15.90 7.87
CA PHE A 151 -12.23 15.12 9.10
C PHE A 151 -11.22 15.54 10.18
N PHE A 152 -10.03 16.00 9.77
CA PHE A 152 -9.00 16.56 10.65
C PHE A 152 -8.41 17.83 10.01
N PRO A 153 -9.09 18.99 10.16
CA PRO A 153 -8.58 20.24 9.61
C PRO A 153 -7.23 20.62 10.19
N HIS A 154 -6.25 20.91 9.33
CA HIS A 154 -4.91 21.32 9.70
C HIS A 154 -4.36 22.32 8.69
N PHE A 155 -3.55 23.32 9.14
CA PHE A 155 -2.97 24.33 8.25
C PHE A 155 -2.01 23.70 7.21
N ASN A 156 -1.33 22.63 7.58
CA ASN A 156 -0.56 21.80 6.66
C ASN A 156 -1.45 20.67 6.16
N LYS A 157 -1.74 20.64 4.85
CA LYS A 157 -2.67 19.71 4.22
C LYS A 157 -2.19 18.26 4.27
N ASP A 158 -0.88 18.01 4.12
CA ASP A 158 -0.32 16.67 4.17
C ASP A 158 -0.40 16.09 5.59
N MET A 159 -0.14 16.93 6.58
CA MET A 159 -0.34 16.58 7.99
C MET A 159 -1.81 16.31 8.30
N GLY A 160 -2.72 17.20 7.87
CA GLY A 160 -4.17 17.03 8.06
C GLY A 160 -4.68 15.73 7.42
N LYS A 161 -4.20 15.42 6.22
CA LYS A 161 -4.54 14.19 5.51
C LYS A 161 -4.09 12.93 6.27
N ALA A 162 -2.85 12.91 6.76
CA ALA A 162 -2.33 11.82 7.56
C ALA A 162 -3.11 11.66 8.88
N LEU A 163 -3.30 12.73 9.64
CA LEU A 163 -4.05 12.71 10.90
C LEU A 163 -5.52 12.32 10.69
N GLY A 164 -6.14 12.75 9.58
CA GLY A 164 -7.49 12.35 9.20
C GLY A 164 -7.61 10.85 8.94
N ARG A 165 -6.63 10.24 8.24
CA ARG A 165 -6.58 8.79 8.03
C ARG A 165 -6.37 8.06 9.36
N VAL A 166 -5.44 8.51 10.19
CA VAL A 166 -5.20 7.92 11.52
C VAL A 166 -6.48 7.91 12.35
N ARG A 167 -7.20 9.05 12.40
CA ARG A 167 -8.46 9.15 13.13
C ARG A 167 -9.54 8.21 12.57
N PHE A 168 -9.62 8.07 11.25
CA PHE A 168 -10.55 7.15 10.61
C PHE A 168 -10.23 5.69 10.95
N VAL A 169 -8.98 5.27 10.79
CA VAL A 169 -8.53 3.91 11.10
C VAL A 169 -8.73 3.59 12.59
N GLN A 170 -8.37 4.49 13.50
CA GLN A 170 -8.64 4.32 14.92
C GLN A 170 -10.14 4.15 15.21
N GLY A 171 -11.00 4.86 14.48
CA GLY A 171 -12.43 4.66 14.52
C GLY A 171 -12.84 3.25 14.10
N LEU A 172 -12.29 2.70 13.02
CA LEU A 172 -12.53 1.32 12.59
C LEU A 172 -12.06 0.31 13.65
N LEU A 173 -10.85 0.48 14.18
CA LEU A 173 -10.26 -0.40 15.20
C LEU A 173 -11.08 -0.47 16.48
N ASN A 174 -11.77 0.61 16.83
CA ASN A 174 -12.64 0.67 18.02
C ASN A 174 -14.06 0.09 17.81
N LEU A 175 -14.43 -0.24 16.57
CA LEU A 175 -15.73 -0.82 16.27
C LEU A 175 -15.66 -2.35 16.39
N GLY A 176 -16.46 -2.93 17.30
CA GLY A 176 -16.47 -4.36 17.59
C GLY A 176 -16.72 -5.26 16.38
N GLN A 177 -17.39 -4.76 15.35
CA GLN A 177 -17.62 -5.50 14.10
C GLN A 177 -16.33 -5.80 13.32
N PHE A 178 -15.25 -5.04 13.55
CA PHE A 178 -13.96 -5.24 12.88
C PHE A 178 -12.91 -5.91 13.78
N LYS A 179 -13.26 -6.43 14.95
CA LYS A 179 -12.32 -7.01 15.92
C LYS A 179 -11.38 -8.08 15.33
N ASP A 180 -11.87 -8.84 14.35
CA ASP A 180 -11.14 -9.92 13.68
C ASP A 180 -10.61 -9.50 12.29
N THR A 181 -10.91 -8.26 11.84
CA THR A 181 -10.47 -7.74 10.55
C THR A 181 -9.03 -7.26 10.62
N LYS A 182 -8.23 -7.61 9.63
CA LYS A 182 -6.89 -7.05 9.43
C LYS A 182 -6.96 -5.85 8.50
N PHE A 183 -5.99 -4.94 8.65
CA PHE A 183 -5.88 -3.76 7.81
C PHE A 183 -4.53 -3.68 7.12
N HIS A 184 -4.56 -3.29 5.86
CA HIS A 184 -3.42 -2.88 5.06
C HIS A 184 -3.52 -1.38 4.78
N LEU A 185 -2.45 -0.63 5.01
CA LEU A 185 -2.43 0.81 4.77
C LEU A 185 -1.68 1.11 3.48
N LEU A 186 -2.42 1.56 2.46
CA LEU A 186 -1.90 1.90 1.13
C LEU A 186 -1.30 3.30 1.12
N GLY A 187 -0.02 3.40 0.81
CA GLY A 187 0.72 4.65 0.71
C GLY A 187 0.72 5.49 1.99
N CYS A 188 1.32 6.67 1.94
CA CYS A 188 1.22 7.68 3.01
C CYS A 188 1.33 9.10 2.45
N SER A 189 0.78 10.07 3.20
CA SER A 189 0.96 11.49 2.93
C SER A 189 2.32 11.98 3.47
N ILE A 190 2.68 11.54 4.66
CA ILE A 190 3.95 11.84 5.33
C ILE A 190 4.50 10.58 6.00
N PRO A 191 5.84 10.40 6.06
CA PRO A 191 6.44 9.12 6.43
C PRO A 191 6.25 8.73 7.90
N GLN A 192 6.08 9.67 8.83
CA GLN A 192 5.92 9.40 10.26
C GLN A 192 4.50 8.98 10.66
N GLU A 193 3.57 8.95 9.74
CA GLU A 193 2.16 8.63 10.00
C GLU A 193 1.99 7.27 10.68
N PHE A 194 2.77 6.29 10.26
CA PHE A 194 2.58 4.90 10.69
C PHE A 194 2.90 4.68 12.19
N GLY A 195 3.77 5.52 12.78
CA GLY A 195 4.03 5.49 14.22
C GLY A 195 2.83 5.86 15.08
N TRP A 196 1.86 6.58 14.53
CA TRP A 196 0.65 7.01 15.26
C TRP A 196 -0.42 5.92 15.38
N TYR A 197 -0.18 4.75 14.81
CA TYR A 197 -1.04 3.58 15.00
C TYR A 197 -0.58 2.64 16.12
N ASP A 198 0.51 3.00 16.85
CA ASP A 198 1.03 2.27 18.02
C ASP A 198 1.25 0.77 17.79
N ASN A 199 1.69 0.40 16.59
CA ASN A 199 1.85 -1.01 16.18
C ASN A 199 0.60 -1.86 16.45
N HIS A 200 -0.60 -1.30 16.23
CA HIS A 200 -1.86 -1.97 16.53
C HIS A 200 -1.94 -3.33 15.82
N PRO A 201 -2.27 -4.43 16.54
CA PRO A 201 -2.16 -5.79 16.02
C PRO A 201 -3.09 -6.13 14.85
N GLN A 202 -4.10 -5.31 14.58
CA GLN A 202 -4.96 -5.45 13.40
C GLN A 202 -4.36 -4.80 12.15
N ILE A 203 -3.35 -3.92 12.28
CA ILE A 203 -2.61 -3.41 11.12
C ILE A 203 -1.54 -4.43 10.77
N ASP A 204 -1.73 -5.10 9.66
CA ASP A 204 -0.94 -6.27 9.25
C ASP A 204 0.22 -5.90 8.34
N SER A 205 0.00 -4.96 7.43
CA SER A 205 0.99 -4.55 6.45
C SER A 205 0.75 -3.11 5.97
N ILE A 206 1.82 -2.52 5.45
CA ILE A 206 1.82 -1.21 4.81
C ILE A 206 2.70 -1.28 3.56
N ASP A 207 2.34 -0.51 2.54
CA ASP A 207 3.22 -0.17 1.43
C ASP A 207 3.43 1.34 1.38
N THR A 208 4.55 1.77 0.89
CA THR A 208 4.78 3.17 0.54
C THR A 208 6.09 3.36 -0.22
N SER A 209 6.04 4.08 -1.33
CA SER A 209 7.23 4.52 -2.07
C SER A 209 7.95 5.71 -1.41
N ASN A 210 7.37 6.33 -0.37
CA ASN A 210 7.83 7.61 0.19
C ASN A 210 9.34 7.66 0.54
N PRO A 211 9.96 6.67 1.25
CA PRO A 211 11.39 6.72 1.55
C PRO A 211 12.27 6.65 0.28
N VAL A 212 11.84 5.84 -0.68
CA VAL A 212 12.56 5.65 -1.94
C VAL A 212 12.45 6.90 -2.81
N MET A 213 11.23 7.43 -2.98
CA MET A 213 10.99 8.65 -3.75
C MET A 213 11.76 9.85 -3.19
N SER A 214 11.70 10.04 -1.86
CA SER A 214 12.47 11.10 -1.20
C SER A 214 13.97 10.93 -1.43
N GLY A 215 14.48 9.70 -1.32
CA GLY A 215 15.91 9.42 -1.55
C GLY A 215 16.35 9.67 -2.99
N LEU A 216 15.52 9.29 -3.97
CA LEU A 216 15.77 9.60 -5.38
C LEU A 216 15.92 11.10 -5.64
N ASP A 217 15.08 11.91 -5.01
CA ASP A 217 15.13 13.37 -5.10
C ASP A 217 16.23 14.00 -4.21
N GLY A 218 17.05 13.19 -3.55
CA GLY A 218 18.10 13.67 -2.62
C GLY A 218 17.55 14.29 -1.34
N ILE A 219 16.28 14.01 -1.00
CA ILE A 219 15.62 14.50 0.21
C ILE A 219 15.79 13.48 1.32
N GLU A 220 16.60 13.79 2.33
CA GLU A 220 16.76 12.96 3.52
C GLU A 220 15.74 13.32 4.60
N TYR A 221 15.23 12.31 5.30
CA TYR A 221 14.31 12.50 6.40
C TYR A 221 14.98 13.21 7.57
N LYS A 222 14.31 14.22 8.09
CA LYS A 222 14.69 14.90 9.34
C LYS A 222 14.41 13.99 10.54
N GLU A 223 14.73 14.47 11.74
CA GLU A 223 14.57 13.68 12.97
C GLU A 223 13.16 13.11 13.13
N ASN A 224 12.14 13.89 12.79
CA ASN A 224 10.73 13.53 12.94
C ASN A 224 10.01 13.25 11.59
N GLY A 225 10.75 12.92 10.54
CA GLY A 225 10.19 12.68 9.21
C GLY A 225 10.13 13.91 8.33
N LEU A 226 9.06 14.06 7.57
CA LEU A 226 8.80 15.17 6.65
C LEU A 226 7.50 15.89 7.02
N CYS A 227 7.41 17.17 6.68
CA CYS A 227 6.18 17.96 6.83
C CYS A 227 5.44 18.18 5.49
N PHE A 228 5.87 17.52 4.42
CA PHE A 228 5.27 17.56 3.09
C PHE A 228 5.43 16.21 2.41
N LYS A 229 4.56 15.94 1.43
CA LYS A 229 4.72 14.78 0.54
C LYS A 229 5.65 15.17 -0.61
N PRO A 230 6.79 14.47 -0.82
CA PRO A 230 7.60 14.66 -2.00
C PRO A 230 6.77 14.37 -3.27
N GLU A 231 6.83 15.27 -4.23
CA GLU A 231 6.27 15.06 -5.56
C GLU A 231 7.32 14.40 -6.43
N ALA A 232 7.11 13.15 -6.80
CA ALA A 232 7.97 12.51 -7.76
C ALA A 232 7.25 12.35 -9.09
N ASN A 233 7.98 12.54 -10.18
CA ASN A 233 7.50 12.24 -11.52
C ASN A 233 7.50 10.72 -11.72
N MET A 234 6.35 10.07 -11.59
CA MET A 234 6.21 8.62 -11.71
C MET A 234 6.76 8.08 -13.03
N ASN A 235 6.68 8.84 -14.12
CA ASN A 235 7.22 8.40 -15.41
C ASN A 235 8.75 8.28 -15.43
N ASN A 236 9.44 9.08 -14.63
CA ASN A 236 10.91 9.03 -14.53
C ASN A 236 11.38 8.11 -13.39
N TYR A 237 10.52 7.85 -12.43
CA TYR A 237 10.81 7.07 -11.22
C TYR A 237 11.19 5.63 -11.54
N PHE A 238 10.39 4.93 -12.34
CA PHE A 238 10.59 3.51 -12.63
C PHE A 238 11.85 3.25 -13.49
N ASP A 239 12.19 4.19 -14.37
CA ASP A 239 13.30 4.08 -15.35
C ASP A 239 14.59 4.76 -14.89
N VAL A 240 14.69 5.18 -13.64
CA VAL A 240 15.94 5.76 -13.10
C VAL A 240 17.10 4.76 -13.24
N LYS A 241 18.27 5.22 -13.67
CA LYS A 241 19.47 4.40 -13.71
C LYS A 241 20.07 4.26 -12.32
N PHE A 242 20.76 3.15 -12.08
CA PHE A 242 21.32 2.84 -10.76
C PHE A 242 22.29 3.93 -10.26
N GLU A 243 23.15 4.45 -11.11
CA GLU A 243 24.09 5.54 -10.78
C GLU A 243 23.41 6.84 -10.36
N ASP A 244 22.16 7.07 -10.82
CA ASP A 244 21.34 8.24 -10.51
C ASP A 244 20.35 8.00 -9.36
N ALA A 245 20.29 6.76 -8.84
CA ALA A 245 19.27 6.35 -7.89
C ALA A 245 19.50 6.80 -6.43
N ASN A 246 20.60 7.51 -6.15
CA ASN A 246 20.91 7.97 -4.77
C ASN A 246 20.72 6.88 -3.70
N TYR A 247 21.22 5.67 -3.96
CA TYR A 247 20.94 4.50 -3.12
C TYR A 247 21.28 4.71 -1.65
N GLY A 248 22.33 5.47 -1.34
CA GLY A 248 22.69 5.83 0.04
C GLY A 248 21.58 6.62 0.76
N SER A 249 21.00 7.64 0.10
CA SER A 249 19.89 8.42 0.65
C SER A 249 18.62 7.59 0.77
N ILE A 250 18.38 6.66 -0.16
CA ILE A 250 17.25 5.71 -0.07
C ILE A 250 17.39 4.84 1.18
N LEU A 251 18.53 4.18 1.38
CA LEU A 251 18.77 3.34 2.56
C LEU A 251 18.71 4.14 3.87
N TYR A 252 19.26 5.37 3.88
CA TYR A 252 19.12 6.27 5.02
C TYR A 252 17.65 6.52 5.35
N ASN A 253 16.83 6.86 4.33
CA ASN A 253 15.41 7.14 4.51
C ASN A 253 14.62 5.90 4.95
N VAL A 254 14.90 4.73 4.39
CA VAL A 254 14.26 3.47 4.80
C VAL A 254 14.55 3.15 6.27
N ASN A 255 15.81 3.26 6.70
CA ASN A 255 16.19 3.06 8.09
C ASN A 255 15.53 4.11 9.02
N LYS A 256 15.54 5.36 8.58
CA LYS A 256 14.90 6.45 9.32
C LYS A 256 13.40 6.27 9.42
N PHE A 257 12.74 5.83 8.33
CA PHE A 257 11.32 5.48 8.29
C PHE A 257 10.97 4.42 9.35
N ARG A 258 11.74 3.33 9.40
CA ARG A 258 11.52 2.29 10.40
C ARG A 258 11.70 2.85 11.82
N LYS A 259 12.75 3.63 12.06
CA LYS A 259 13.06 4.22 13.37
C LYS A 259 11.96 5.16 13.85
N ILE A 260 11.51 6.13 13.02
CA ILE A 260 10.51 7.12 13.45
C ILE A 260 9.12 6.51 13.68
N ASN A 261 8.85 5.35 13.09
CA ASN A 261 7.59 4.62 13.25
C ASN A 261 7.66 3.49 14.28
N GLY A 262 8.78 3.31 14.97
CA GLY A 262 8.95 2.27 15.98
C GLY A 262 9.00 0.85 15.41
N PHE A 263 9.40 0.69 14.13
CA PHE A 263 9.60 -0.60 13.50
C PHE A 263 11.03 -1.12 13.71
N SER A 264 11.21 -2.45 13.61
CA SER A 264 12.55 -3.03 13.65
C SER A 264 13.41 -2.51 12.49
N PRO A 265 14.72 -2.27 12.72
CA PRO A 265 15.63 -1.92 11.64
C PRO A 265 15.66 -3.02 10.58
N ILE A 266 16.12 -2.68 9.37
CA ILE A 266 16.47 -3.71 8.38
C ILE A 266 17.58 -4.59 8.98
N SER A 267 17.48 -5.90 8.71
CA SER A 267 18.52 -6.86 9.17
C SER A 267 19.85 -6.48 8.50
N GLU A 268 20.90 -6.34 9.32
CA GLU A 268 22.29 -6.22 8.85
C GLU A 268 22.73 -7.48 8.12
#